data_84163ecc855941d7bfec2f0985e2ad94
#
_entry.id   84163ecc855941d7bfec2f0985e2ad94
#
_cell.length_a   1.000
_cell.length_b   1.000
_cell.length_c   1.000
_cell.angle_alpha   90.00
_cell.angle_beta   90.00
_cell.angle_gamma   90.00
#
_symmetry.space_group_name_H-M   'P 1'
#
loop_
_entity.id
_entity.type
_entity.pdbx_description
1 polymer ?
#
loop_
_entity_poly.entity_id
_entity_poly.type
_entity_poly.pdbx_seq_one_letter_code
_entity_poly.pdbx_strand_id
1 'polypeptide(L)'
;MQEVDDVAHAVVNGFGVAGLAIGVVKGEQVYTKGFGVKSIETQEPVTANSLFHLASISKTFVASAVVQLAEQGKLELDAPILTYLPDFILDDERYRQITVRQMLSHTAGMPDTDDYCWDRPEYDDQALERYVRSLAHEKLIAAPGEKFAYSNIGYEVLGLLIARTSGQSFEDYIEQHLLRPLGMNSSTFLKMDVAPEHATTPHILLPPTVVSPEYPYNRAHAPSSTLHSSASELCSWILMNLNRGELQGRRVLQTTSFEQLWHPYQQTGPSHPDEFVGLSWFIDTYRGQRRIRHDGVDTGFQSDMVILPDHSIAVVALANTIPAPMNMIMNAIVDLLLGLEPSIPKPPVLMSMGTILSAHGIQEAVDRYRHLQETGADQYDFDPEQFLDIGYTLLEVRRYDECFRTAQLGLELFPDAPEIADLLKQLKSRVGKA
;
A
#
# COMPACT_ATOMS: atom_id res chain seq x y z
N MET A 1 4.22 24.24 5.45
CA MET A 1 3.48 23.18 6.21
C MET A 1 1.97 23.46 6.27
N GLN A 2 1.53 24.71 6.36
CA GLN A 2 0.08 25.01 6.29
C GLN A 2 -0.56 24.45 5.02
N GLU A 3 0.09 24.62 3.87
CA GLU A 3 -0.41 24.10 2.58
C GLU A 3 -0.51 22.55 2.55
N VAL A 4 0.36 21.84 3.28
CA VAL A 4 0.25 20.38 3.47
C VAL A 4 -1.01 20.06 4.29
N ASP A 5 -1.29 20.85 5.33
CA ASP A 5 -2.52 20.71 6.11
C ASP A 5 -3.76 20.94 5.25
N ASP A 6 -3.71 21.94 4.37
CA ASP A 6 -4.83 22.28 3.48
C ASP A 6 -5.13 21.12 2.50
N VAL A 7 -4.10 20.47 1.94
CA VAL A 7 -4.25 19.24 1.13
C VAL A 7 -4.90 18.13 1.95
N ALA A 8 -4.41 17.87 3.17
CA ALA A 8 -4.94 16.82 4.02
C ALA A 8 -6.40 17.07 4.42
N HIS A 9 -6.73 18.31 4.78
CA HIS A 9 -8.10 18.68 5.12
C HIS A 9 -9.06 18.57 3.93
N ALA A 10 -8.61 18.94 2.71
CA ALA A 10 -9.40 18.76 1.51
C ALA A 10 -9.77 17.28 1.29
N VAL A 11 -8.81 16.37 1.53
CA VAL A 11 -9.04 14.94 1.37
C VAL A 11 -9.98 14.39 2.46
N VAL A 12 -9.68 14.61 3.73
CA VAL A 12 -10.50 14.07 4.84
C VAL A 12 -11.94 14.60 4.75
N ASN A 13 -12.11 15.91 4.51
CA ASN A 13 -13.43 16.53 4.49
C ASN A 13 -14.18 16.32 3.18
N GLY A 14 -13.47 16.26 2.05
CA GLY A 14 -14.09 16.23 0.71
C GLY A 14 -14.28 14.82 0.17
N PHE A 15 -13.36 13.91 0.42
CA PHE A 15 -13.39 12.56 -0.13
C PHE A 15 -14.02 11.51 0.80
N GLY A 16 -14.33 11.87 2.05
CA GLY A 16 -14.88 10.92 3.01
C GLY A 16 -13.84 9.94 3.58
N VAL A 17 -12.54 10.25 3.47
CA VAL A 17 -11.47 9.48 4.12
C VAL A 17 -11.61 9.63 5.64
N ALA A 18 -11.75 8.53 6.37
CA ALA A 18 -11.97 8.57 7.82
C ALA A 18 -10.79 9.17 8.57
N GLY A 19 -9.58 8.72 8.26
CA GLY A 19 -8.37 9.21 8.89
C GLY A 19 -7.15 9.16 7.97
N LEU A 20 -6.28 10.14 8.13
CA LEU A 20 -5.05 10.31 7.35
C LEU A 20 -3.91 10.74 8.27
N ALA A 21 -2.73 10.16 8.13
CA ALA A 21 -1.52 10.66 8.78
C ALA A 21 -0.46 10.95 7.71
N ILE A 22 0.21 12.10 7.83
CA ILE A 22 1.23 12.56 6.89
C ILE A 22 2.55 12.76 7.63
N GLY A 23 3.64 12.28 7.03
CA GLY A 23 5.00 12.58 7.41
C GLY A 23 5.75 13.21 6.24
N VAL A 24 6.45 14.29 6.49
CA VAL A 24 7.26 15.01 5.49
C VAL A 24 8.67 15.19 6.03
N VAL A 25 9.65 14.91 5.20
CA VAL A 25 11.06 15.21 5.44
C VAL A 25 11.56 16.12 4.33
N LYS A 26 12.23 17.22 4.72
CA LYS A 26 12.95 18.12 3.80
C LYS A 26 14.29 18.51 4.43
N GLY A 27 15.39 17.93 3.94
CA GLY A 27 16.68 18.00 4.59
C GLY A 27 16.62 17.38 6.01
N GLU A 28 16.92 18.16 7.05
CA GLU A 28 16.85 17.76 8.45
C GLU A 28 15.48 18.04 9.09
N GLN A 29 14.60 18.75 8.41
CA GLN A 29 13.28 19.11 8.93
C GLN A 29 12.31 17.95 8.77
N VAL A 30 11.63 17.62 9.87
CA VAL A 30 10.57 16.61 9.91
C VAL A 30 9.27 17.28 10.34
N TYR A 31 8.21 16.99 9.60
CA TYR A 31 6.85 17.37 9.92
C TYR A 31 5.96 16.15 9.94
N THR A 32 5.18 15.95 10.98
CA THR A 32 4.23 14.84 11.09
C THR A 32 2.92 15.31 11.69
N LYS A 33 1.79 14.88 11.12
CA LYS A 33 0.47 15.24 11.62
C LYS A 33 -0.58 14.19 11.22
N GLY A 34 -1.57 14.02 12.10
CA GLY A 34 -2.78 13.24 11.86
C GLY A 34 -3.98 14.13 11.59
N PHE A 35 -4.91 13.62 10.79
CA PHE A 35 -6.15 14.29 10.38
C PHE A 35 -7.29 13.27 10.41
N GLY A 36 -8.53 13.73 10.70
CA GLY A 36 -9.68 12.84 10.80
C GLY A 36 -9.64 11.94 12.04
N VAL A 37 -10.23 10.75 11.92
CA VAL A 37 -10.47 9.86 13.06
C VAL A 37 -9.88 8.45 12.86
N LYS A 38 -9.46 7.81 13.96
CA LYS A 38 -8.99 6.41 13.97
C LYS A 38 -10.13 5.44 13.63
N SER A 39 -11.35 5.78 14.03
CA SER A 39 -12.58 5.06 13.71
C SER A 39 -13.75 6.03 13.65
N ILE A 40 -14.60 5.87 12.63
CA ILE A 40 -15.86 6.64 12.52
C ILE A 40 -16.85 6.28 13.62
N GLU A 41 -16.71 5.15 14.32
CA GLU A 41 -17.55 4.75 15.44
C GLU A 41 -17.14 5.43 16.75
N THR A 42 -15.84 5.49 17.03
CA THR A 42 -15.32 6.07 18.29
C THR A 42 -15.06 7.56 18.22
N GLN A 43 -14.86 8.11 17.03
CA GLN A 43 -14.50 9.51 16.75
C GLN A 43 -13.17 9.93 17.42
N GLU A 44 -12.32 8.99 17.81
CA GLU A 44 -11.02 9.29 18.34
C GLU A 44 -10.10 9.86 17.24
N PRO A 45 -9.42 10.99 17.49
CA PRO A 45 -8.62 11.63 16.44
C PRO A 45 -7.39 10.80 16.05
N VAL A 46 -7.07 10.83 14.77
CA VAL A 46 -5.76 10.37 14.27
C VAL A 46 -4.69 11.34 14.74
N THR A 47 -3.58 10.80 15.20
CA THR A 47 -2.36 11.54 15.53
C THR A 47 -1.19 11.09 14.65
N ALA A 48 -0.08 11.81 14.70
CA ALA A 48 1.16 11.40 14.04
C ALA A 48 1.69 10.03 14.52
N ASN A 49 1.26 9.59 15.72
CA ASN A 49 1.66 8.32 16.34
C ASN A 49 0.59 7.24 16.26
N SER A 50 -0.52 7.48 15.57
CA SER A 50 -1.51 6.44 15.29
C SER A 50 -0.91 5.39 14.37
N LEU A 51 -1.14 4.11 14.69
CA LEU A 51 -0.60 2.98 13.96
C LEU A 51 -1.59 2.54 12.87
N PHE A 52 -1.10 2.51 11.64
CA PHE A 52 -1.81 2.04 10.46
C PHE A 52 -1.19 0.73 10.01
N HIS A 53 -2.00 -0.14 9.45
CA HIS A 53 -1.52 -1.27 8.67
C HIS A 53 -0.93 -0.75 7.35
N LEU A 54 0.31 -1.13 7.03
CA LEU A 54 1.07 -0.52 5.93
C LEU A 54 1.01 -1.30 4.63
N ALA A 55 0.38 -2.47 4.63
CA ALA A 55 0.35 -3.34 3.47
C ALA A 55 1.76 -3.51 2.85
N SER A 56 1.88 -3.36 1.54
CA SER A 56 3.10 -3.68 0.79
C SER A 56 4.33 -2.79 1.10
N ILE A 57 4.21 -1.69 1.84
CA ILE A 57 5.41 -0.99 2.37
C ILE A 57 6.25 -1.93 3.24
N SER A 58 5.65 -2.94 3.86
CA SER A 58 6.31 -4.03 4.59
C SER A 58 7.49 -4.64 3.82
N LYS A 59 7.35 -4.78 2.51
CA LYS A 59 8.36 -5.37 1.62
C LYS A 59 9.68 -4.61 1.60
N THR A 60 9.66 -3.30 1.81
CA THR A 60 10.89 -2.49 1.85
C THR A 60 11.76 -2.84 3.06
N PHE A 61 11.14 -3.24 4.17
CA PHE A 61 11.82 -3.73 5.36
C PHE A 61 12.39 -5.14 5.14
N VAL A 62 11.63 -6.02 4.48
CA VAL A 62 12.11 -7.35 4.06
C VAL A 62 13.34 -7.24 3.17
N ALA A 63 13.28 -6.39 2.14
CA ALA A 63 14.42 -6.19 1.23
C ALA A 63 15.65 -5.67 1.97
N SER A 64 15.47 -4.71 2.89
CA SER A 64 16.56 -4.19 3.71
C SER A 64 17.15 -5.24 4.64
N ALA A 65 16.34 -6.10 5.24
CA ALA A 65 16.80 -7.21 6.08
C ALA A 65 17.61 -8.25 5.28
N VAL A 66 17.14 -8.62 4.08
CA VAL A 66 17.86 -9.55 3.20
C VAL A 66 19.21 -8.96 2.78
N VAL A 67 19.23 -7.68 2.40
CA VAL A 67 20.48 -6.97 2.03
C VAL A 67 21.41 -6.89 3.24
N GLN A 68 20.91 -6.64 4.45
CA GLN A 68 21.70 -6.61 5.68
C GLN A 68 22.33 -7.99 5.98
N LEU A 69 21.59 -9.09 5.75
CA LEU A 69 22.13 -10.45 5.87
C LEU A 69 23.22 -10.71 4.82
N ALA A 70 23.08 -10.15 3.61
CA ALA A 70 24.12 -10.23 2.58
C ALA A 70 25.37 -9.43 2.98
N GLU A 71 25.25 -8.24 3.55
CA GLU A 71 26.36 -7.47 4.11
C GLU A 71 27.13 -8.23 5.20
N GLN A 72 26.41 -9.04 5.98
CA GLN A 72 26.98 -9.90 7.02
C GLN A 72 27.66 -11.17 6.45
N GLY A 73 27.62 -11.39 5.13
CA GLY A 73 28.15 -12.59 4.48
C GLY A 73 27.35 -13.86 4.77
N LYS A 74 26.12 -13.74 5.26
CA LYS A 74 25.23 -14.88 5.58
C LYS A 74 24.49 -15.42 4.37
N LEU A 75 24.34 -14.59 3.34
CA LEU A 75 23.75 -14.98 2.05
C LEU A 75 24.36 -14.17 0.90
N GLU A 76 24.18 -14.65 -0.33
CA GLU A 76 24.53 -13.99 -1.58
C GLU A 76 23.25 -13.74 -2.38
N LEU A 77 23.04 -12.50 -2.87
CA LEU A 77 21.83 -12.13 -3.58
C LEU A 77 21.64 -12.91 -4.89
N ASP A 78 22.73 -13.29 -5.54
CA ASP A 78 22.72 -14.01 -6.82
C ASP A 78 22.76 -15.53 -6.66
N ALA A 79 22.81 -16.03 -5.41
CA ALA A 79 22.70 -17.47 -5.16
C ALA A 79 21.25 -17.95 -5.32
N PRO A 80 21.06 -19.19 -5.77
CA PRO A 80 19.73 -19.81 -5.78
C PRO A 80 19.10 -19.83 -4.37
N ILE A 81 17.78 -19.56 -4.29
CA ILE A 81 17.03 -19.57 -3.03
C ILE A 81 17.18 -20.90 -2.28
N LEU A 82 17.30 -22.02 -3.04
CA LEU A 82 17.49 -23.37 -2.50
C LEU A 82 18.79 -23.55 -1.73
N THR A 83 19.78 -22.67 -1.90
CA THR A 83 21.01 -22.68 -1.08
C THR A 83 20.67 -22.46 0.41
N TYR A 84 19.64 -21.69 0.69
CA TYR A 84 19.24 -21.29 2.04
C TYR A 84 17.92 -21.97 2.49
N LEU A 85 17.08 -22.35 1.52
CA LEU A 85 15.81 -23.04 1.75
C LEU A 85 15.79 -24.36 0.95
N PRO A 86 16.57 -25.39 1.35
CA PRO A 86 16.69 -26.62 0.55
C PRO A 86 15.40 -27.46 0.51
N ASP A 87 14.46 -27.20 1.40
CA ASP A 87 13.13 -27.82 1.48
C ASP A 87 12.04 -27.02 0.75
N PHE A 88 12.35 -25.88 0.14
CA PHE A 88 11.41 -25.13 -0.70
C PHE A 88 11.17 -25.87 -2.02
N ILE A 89 9.91 -26.07 -2.39
CA ILE A 89 9.50 -26.84 -3.57
C ILE A 89 8.34 -26.10 -4.28
N LEU A 90 8.38 -26.10 -5.62
CA LEU A 90 7.24 -25.76 -6.48
C LEU A 90 7.02 -26.89 -7.51
N ASP A 91 5.81 -26.98 -8.08
CA ASP A 91 5.48 -27.91 -9.17
C ASP A 91 5.96 -27.40 -10.54
N ASP A 92 7.20 -26.94 -10.60
CA ASP A 92 7.84 -26.40 -11.80
C ASP A 92 9.37 -26.43 -11.65
N GLU A 93 10.07 -27.30 -12.34
CA GLU A 93 11.53 -27.49 -12.17
C GLU A 93 12.38 -26.22 -12.34
N ARG A 94 11.86 -25.18 -13.01
CA ARG A 94 12.55 -23.89 -13.17
C ARG A 94 12.79 -23.17 -11.85
N TYR A 95 12.01 -23.46 -10.80
CA TYR A 95 12.15 -22.85 -9.48
C TYR A 95 13.56 -23.02 -8.89
N ARG A 96 14.29 -24.08 -9.31
CA ARG A 96 15.66 -24.36 -8.87
C ARG A 96 16.65 -23.27 -9.26
N GLN A 97 16.32 -22.44 -10.22
CA GLN A 97 17.16 -21.37 -10.75
C GLN A 97 16.84 -20.00 -10.13
N ILE A 98 15.77 -19.90 -9.35
CA ILE A 98 15.36 -18.63 -8.74
C ILE A 98 16.44 -18.17 -7.76
N THR A 99 16.93 -16.95 -7.97
CA THR A 99 17.88 -16.30 -7.05
C THR A 99 17.16 -15.42 -6.02
N VAL A 100 17.85 -15.12 -4.91
CA VAL A 100 17.34 -14.19 -3.89
C VAL A 100 17.03 -12.82 -4.50
N ARG A 101 17.93 -12.32 -5.38
CA ARG A 101 17.73 -11.04 -6.10
C ARG A 101 16.45 -11.05 -6.94
N GLN A 102 16.19 -12.12 -7.67
CA GLN A 102 14.98 -12.24 -8.49
C GLN A 102 13.69 -12.23 -7.68
N MET A 103 13.69 -12.83 -6.48
CA MET A 103 12.57 -12.70 -5.54
C MET A 103 12.37 -11.24 -5.11
N LEU A 104 13.42 -10.56 -4.68
CA LEU A 104 13.39 -9.16 -4.22
C LEU A 104 12.94 -8.18 -5.31
N SER A 105 13.28 -8.45 -6.57
CA SER A 105 12.95 -7.58 -7.71
C SER A 105 11.69 -8.00 -8.46
N HIS A 106 10.89 -8.91 -7.92
CA HIS A 106 9.69 -9.43 -8.59
C HIS A 106 9.95 -9.98 -10.00
N THR A 107 11.11 -10.58 -10.22
CA THR A 107 11.49 -11.20 -11.49
C THR A 107 11.69 -12.72 -11.39
N ALA A 108 11.29 -13.30 -10.26
CA ALA A 108 11.38 -14.75 -10.04
C ALA A 108 10.39 -15.57 -10.89
N GLY A 109 9.39 -14.91 -11.49
CA GLY A 109 8.30 -15.59 -12.17
C GLY A 109 7.32 -16.29 -11.23
N MET A 110 7.35 -15.97 -9.93
CA MET A 110 6.42 -16.49 -8.94
C MET A 110 4.98 -16.06 -9.27
N PRO A 111 3.97 -16.91 -9.00
CA PRO A 111 2.56 -16.49 -9.04
C PRO A 111 2.28 -15.50 -7.89
N ASP A 112 1.08 -14.95 -7.87
CA ASP A 112 0.54 -14.23 -6.74
C ASP A 112 -0.74 -14.89 -6.23
N THR A 113 -1.31 -14.42 -5.12
CA THR A 113 -2.56 -14.90 -4.55
C THR A 113 -3.55 -13.75 -4.36
N ASP A 114 -4.82 -14.04 -4.60
CA ASP A 114 -5.94 -13.14 -4.31
C ASP A 114 -6.59 -13.47 -2.94
N ASP A 115 -6.24 -14.62 -2.32
CA ASP A 115 -6.78 -15.07 -1.03
C ASP A 115 -5.72 -15.02 0.07
N TYR A 116 -5.74 -13.95 0.84
CA TYR A 116 -4.89 -13.75 2.03
C TYR A 116 -5.50 -14.32 3.30
N CYS A 117 -6.67 -14.93 3.23
CA CYS A 117 -7.37 -15.53 4.36
C CYS A 117 -7.60 -14.55 5.53
N TRP A 118 -7.96 -13.28 5.22
CA TRP A 118 -8.28 -12.30 6.26
C TRP A 118 -9.47 -12.70 7.14
N ASP A 119 -10.39 -13.51 6.61
CA ASP A 119 -11.55 -14.07 7.30
C ASP A 119 -11.21 -15.22 8.25
N ARG A 120 -10.02 -15.84 8.10
CA ARG A 120 -9.53 -16.97 8.90
C ARG A 120 -8.04 -16.84 9.22
N PRO A 121 -7.62 -15.78 9.94
CA PRO A 121 -6.22 -15.45 10.13
C PRO A 121 -5.52 -16.45 11.04
N GLU A 122 -4.26 -16.72 10.73
CA GLU A 122 -3.34 -17.44 11.58
C GLU A 122 -2.53 -16.48 12.44
N TYR A 123 -2.23 -16.87 13.69
CA TYR A 123 -1.52 -16.01 14.65
C TYR A 123 -0.25 -16.66 15.21
N ASP A 124 -0.09 -17.97 15.06
CA ASP A 124 1.04 -18.69 15.61
C ASP A 124 2.33 -18.53 14.80
N ASP A 125 3.45 -18.89 15.41
CA ASP A 125 4.80 -18.69 14.86
C ASP A 125 5.16 -19.63 13.68
N GLN A 126 4.33 -20.64 13.42
CA GLN A 126 4.52 -21.57 12.30
C GLN A 126 3.72 -21.16 11.05
N ALA A 127 2.87 -20.13 11.13
CA ALA A 127 1.97 -19.73 10.05
C ALA A 127 2.72 -19.48 8.73
N LEU A 128 3.81 -18.68 8.77
CA LEU A 128 4.63 -18.39 7.61
C LEU A 128 5.25 -19.65 6.99
N GLU A 129 5.81 -20.55 7.80
CA GLU A 129 6.43 -21.78 7.31
C GLU A 129 5.39 -22.73 6.70
N ARG A 130 4.21 -22.87 7.32
CA ARG A 130 3.09 -23.66 6.75
C ARG A 130 2.67 -23.12 5.40
N TYR A 131 2.52 -21.80 5.29
CA TYR A 131 2.15 -21.15 4.04
C TYR A 131 3.19 -21.43 2.95
N VAL A 132 4.48 -21.18 3.22
CA VAL A 132 5.53 -21.44 2.22
C VAL A 132 5.58 -22.91 1.80
N ARG A 133 5.34 -23.85 2.72
CA ARG A 133 5.25 -25.28 2.37
C ARG A 133 4.03 -25.62 1.51
N SER A 134 2.92 -24.90 1.66
CA SER A 134 1.71 -25.11 0.84
C SER A 134 1.91 -24.74 -0.63
N LEU A 135 2.92 -23.92 -0.94
CA LEU A 135 3.27 -23.51 -2.30
C LEU A 135 3.80 -24.65 -3.18
N ALA A 136 4.02 -25.85 -2.64
CA ALA A 136 4.55 -27.01 -3.38
C ALA A 136 3.73 -27.40 -4.62
N HIS A 137 2.50 -26.95 -4.74
CA HIS A 137 1.61 -27.19 -5.90
C HIS A 137 1.58 -26.01 -6.90
N GLU A 138 2.22 -24.88 -6.55
CA GLU A 138 2.24 -23.68 -7.38
C GLU A 138 3.22 -23.84 -8.56
N LYS A 139 2.93 -23.14 -9.65
CA LYS A 139 3.77 -23.10 -10.85
C LYS A 139 4.22 -21.70 -11.15
N LEU A 140 5.40 -21.57 -11.73
CA LEU A 140 5.89 -20.31 -12.22
C LEU A 140 5.06 -19.81 -13.41
N ILE A 141 4.72 -18.53 -13.40
CA ILE A 141 3.98 -17.85 -14.49
C ILE A 141 4.91 -17.30 -15.58
N ALA A 142 6.22 -17.27 -15.32
CA ALA A 142 7.28 -16.89 -16.25
C ALA A 142 8.58 -17.61 -15.89
N ALA A 143 9.58 -17.60 -16.78
CA ALA A 143 10.92 -18.06 -16.40
C ALA A 143 11.58 -17.07 -15.44
N PRO A 144 12.41 -17.54 -14.47
CA PRO A 144 13.18 -16.66 -13.61
C PRO A 144 14.04 -15.67 -14.40
N GLY A 145 13.88 -14.37 -14.14
CA GLY A 145 14.56 -13.27 -14.82
C GLY A 145 13.94 -12.82 -16.14
N GLU A 146 12.86 -13.44 -16.60
CA GLU A 146 12.26 -13.14 -17.91
C GLU A 146 11.53 -11.81 -17.94
N LYS A 147 10.73 -11.52 -16.89
CA LYS A 147 9.90 -10.32 -16.82
C LYS A 147 9.59 -9.94 -15.36
N PHE A 148 9.13 -8.70 -15.18
CA PHE A 148 8.49 -8.28 -13.95
C PHE A 148 7.15 -9.02 -13.78
N ALA A 149 6.95 -9.59 -12.59
CA ALA A 149 5.70 -10.19 -12.14
C ALA A 149 5.61 -10.00 -10.63
N TYR A 150 4.83 -8.99 -10.21
CA TYR A 150 4.64 -8.71 -8.79
C TYR A 150 4.15 -9.95 -8.07
N SER A 151 4.74 -10.26 -6.93
CA SER A 151 4.36 -11.44 -6.15
C SER A 151 4.53 -11.18 -4.65
N ASN A 152 3.44 -11.22 -3.92
CA ASN A 152 3.43 -11.27 -2.47
C ASN A 152 4.02 -12.59 -1.97
N ILE A 153 3.66 -13.69 -2.64
CA ILE A 153 4.17 -15.05 -2.33
C ILE A 153 5.71 -15.07 -2.31
N GLY A 154 6.37 -14.39 -3.23
CA GLY A 154 7.83 -14.28 -3.24
C GLY A 154 8.39 -13.66 -1.96
N TYR A 155 7.67 -12.71 -1.35
CA TYR A 155 8.08 -12.06 -0.11
C TYR A 155 7.81 -12.91 1.12
N GLU A 156 6.82 -13.80 1.10
CA GLU A 156 6.64 -14.80 2.15
C GLU A 156 7.84 -15.78 2.16
N VAL A 157 8.30 -16.19 0.98
CA VAL A 157 9.52 -17.03 0.86
C VAL A 157 10.74 -16.27 1.39
N LEU A 158 10.89 -14.95 1.10
CA LEU A 158 11.97 -14.13 1.63
C LEU A 158 11.89 -13.94 3.16
N GLY A 159 10.70 -13.86 3.73
CA GLY A 159 10.51 -13.85 5.18
C GLY A 159 11.00 -15.14 5.84
N LEU A 160 10.68 -16.29 5.26
CA LEU A 160 11.21 -17.58 5.71
C LEU A 160 12.73 -17.68 5.52
N LEU A 161 13.26 -17.12 4.42
CA LEU A 161 14.71 -17.01 4.19
C LEU A 161 15.40 -16.23 5.32
N ILE A 162 14.85 -15.09 5.71
CA ILE A 162 15.36 -14.28 6.82
C ILE A 162 15.38 -15.13 8.10
N ALA A 163 14.29 -15.80 8.42
CA ALA A 163 14.21 -16.62 9.62
C ALA A 163 15.26 -17.75 9.63
N ARG A 164 15.38 -18.49 8.54
CA ARG A 164 16.33 -19.61 8.41
C ARG A 164 17.79 -19.15 8.44
N THR A 165 18.11 -18.04 7.78
CA THR A 165 19.48 -17.52 7.67
C THR A 165 19.94 -16.83 8.95
N SER A 166 19.04 -16.17 9.66
CA SER A 166 19.35 -15.46 10.92
C SER A 166 19.32 -16.38 12.15
N GLY A 167 18.49 -17.43 12.11
CA GLY A 167 18.19 -18.27 13.28
C GLY A 167 17.20 -17.62 14.26
N GLN A 168 16.50 -16.55 13.84
CA GLN A 168 15.48 -15.83 14.60
C GLN A 168 14.13 -15.95 13.87
N SER A 169 13.00 -15.64 14.52
CA SER A 169 11.76 -15.43 13.77
C SER A 169 11.92 -14.22 12.82
N PHE A 170 11.12 -14.18 11.76
CA PHE A 170 11.12 -13.05 10.81
C PHE A 170 10.87 -11.73 11.55
N GLU A 171 9.86 -11.70 12.40
CA GLU A 171 9.43 -10.51 13.14
C GLU A 171 10.52 -10.05 14.13
N ASP A 172 11.12 -10.99 14.89
CA ASP A 172 12.21 -10.69 15.83
C ASP A 172 13.42 -10.10 15.12
N TYR A 173 13.77 -10.65 13.94
CA TYR A 173 14.89 -10.13 13.17
C TYR A 173 14.64 -8.68 12.74
N ILE A 174 13.47 -8.39 12.16
CA ILE A 174 13.11 -7.03 11.72
C ILE A 174 13.09 -6.07 12.91
N GLU A 175 12.45 -6.48 14.01
CA GLU A 175 12.38 -5.65 15.22
C GLU A 175 13.75 -5.29 15.75
N GLN A 176 14.62 -6.29 15.94
CA GLN A 176 15.92 -6.09 16.59
C GLN A 176 16.92 -5.37 15.70
N HIS A 177 16.89 -5.60 14.37
CA HIS A 177 17.92 -5.15 13.46
C HIS A 177 17.52 -3.92 12.61
N LEU A 178 16.22 -3.64 12.48
CA LEU A 178 15.73 -2.49 11.72
C LEU A 178 14.91 -1.53 12.60
N LEU A 179 13.82 -1.99 13.24
CA LEU A 179 12.88 -1.09 13.91
C LEU A 179 13.51 -0.43 15.15
N ARG A 180 14.02 -1.21 16.10
CA ARG A 180 14.63 -0.68 17.32
C ARG A 180 15.84 0.23 17.08
N PRO A 181 16.78 -0.10 16.18
CA PRO A 181 17.89 0.78 15.85
C PRO A 181 17.48 2.15 15.30
N LEU A 182 16.31 2.23 14.65
CA LEU A 182 15.73 3.44 14.09
C LEU A 182 14.77 4.17 15.05
N GLY A 183 14.59 3.66 16.28
CA GLY A 183 13.66 4.22 17.25
C GLY A 183 12.18 3.99 16.92
N MET A 184 11.87 3.04 16.03
CA MET A 184 10.50 2.64 15.63
C MET A 184 9.94 1.63 16.64
N ASN A 185 9.78 2.06 17.90
CA ASN A 185 9.51 1.17 19.02
C ASN A 185 8.05 0.72 19.13
N SER A 186 7.14 1.41 18.44
CA SER A 186 5.71 1.07 18.38
C SER A 186 5.36 0.29 17.12
N SER A 187 6.26 0.27 16.13
CA SER A 187 6.07 -0.47 14.89
C SER A 187 6.24 -1.97 15.12
N THR A 188 5.35 -2.75 14.50
CA THR A 188 5.36 -4.22 14.65
C THR A 188 4.71 -4.91 13.46
N PHE A 189 5.16 -6.14 13.15
CA PHE A 189 4.50 -7.03 12.19
C PHE A 189 3.41 -7.89 12.84
N LEU A 190 3.32 -7.89 14.17
CA LEU A 190 2.36 -8.67 14.93
C LEU A 190 1.18 -7.76 15.38
N LYS A 191 0.02 -7.97 14.79
CA LYS A 191 -1.19 -7.19 15.15
C LYS A 191 -1.49 -7.23 16.66
N MET A 192 -1.17 -8.35 17.30
CA MET A 192 -1.43 -8.53 18.73
C MET A 192 -0.58 -7.63 19.63
N ASP A 193 0.52 -7.09 19.09
CA ASP A 193 1.43 -6.18 19.80
C ASP A 193 1.08 -4.69 19.55
N VAL A 194 0.10 -4.43 18.68
CA VAL A 194 -0.40 -3.08 18.44
C VAL A 194 -1.17 -2.60 19.67
N ALA A 195 -0.65 -1.56 20.33
CA ALA A 195 -1.30 -0.97 21.50
C ALA A 195 -2.68 -0.39 21.10
N PRO A 196 -3.77 -0.78 21.77
CA PRO A 196 -5.14 -0.39 21.40
C PRO A 196 -5.34 1.12 21.26
N GLU A 197 -4.67 1.92 22.12
CA GLU A 197 -4.75 3.39 22.11
C GLU A 197 -4.14 4.02 20.85
N HIS A 198 -3.29 3.30 20.13
CA HIS A 198 -2.67 3.75 18.87
C HIS A 198 -3.30 3.14 17.63
N ALA A 199 -4.05 2.06 17.78
CA ALA A 199 -4.64 1.32 16.67
C ALA A 199 -5.65 2.15 15.87
N THR A 200 -5.60 2.00 14.54
CA THR A 200 -6.63 2.52 13.64
C THR A 200 -7.51 1.38 13.12
N THR A 201 -8.75 1.72 12.81
CA THR A 201 -9.77 0.79 12.28
C THR A 201 -9.81 0.91 10.76
N PRO A 202 -9.91 -0.20 10.00
CA PRO A 202 -10.05 -0.16 8.55
C PRO A 202 -11.44 0.34 8.12
N HIS A 203 -11.49 1.16 7.08
CA HIS A 203 -12.74 1.68 6.52
C HIS A 203 -12.81 1.46 5.01
N ILE A 204 -14.04 1.31 4.53
CA ILE A 204 -14.36 1.29 3.11
C ILE A 204 -15.02 2.61 2.76
N LEU A 205 -14.48 3.29 1.75
CA LEU A 205 -15.04 4.51 1.22
C LEU A 205 -16.29 4.16 0.43
N LEU A 206 -17.40 4.34 1.08
CA LEU A 206 -18.71 4.31 0.46
C LEU A 206 -19.39 5.62 0.84
N PRO A 207 -20.35 6.13 0.09
CA PRO A 207 -21.19 7.20 0.59
C PRO A 207 -22.41 6.64 1.37
N PRO A 208 -22.40 6.69 2.73
CA PRO A 208 -21.32 7.12 3.63
C PRO A 208 -20.24 6.06 3.86
N THR A 209 -19.03 6.49 4.22
CA THR A 209 -17.94 5.61 4.63
C THR A 209 -18.35 4.70 5.79
N VAL A 210 -17.91 3.44 5.75
CA VAL A 210 -18.23 2.41 6.75
C VAL A 210 -16.97 1.76 7.31
N VAL A 211 -17.07 1.20 8.52
CA VAL A 211 -16.03 0.33 9.07
C VAL A 211 -15.99 -0.95 8.24
N SER A 212 -14.80 -1.41 7.85
CA SER A 212 -14.62 -2.69 7.20
C SER A 212 -15.01 -3.84 8.14
N PRO A 213 -15.76 -4.84 7.67
CA PRO A 213 -16.07 -6.02 8.47
C PRO A 213 -14.85 -6.91 8.71
N GLU A 214 -13.82 -6.79 7.88
CA GLU A 214 -12.59 -7.59 7.94
C GLU A 214 -11.39 -6.69 8.24
N TYR A 215 -10.49 -7.19 9.10
CA TYR A 215 -9.19 -6.56 9.33
C TYR A 215 -8.13 -7.31 8.52
N PRO A 216 -7.29 -6.63 7.72
CA PRO A 216 -6.30 -7.27 6.86
C PRO A 216 -5.10 -7.77 7.69
N TYR A 217 -5.24 -8.93 8.32
CA TYR A 217 -4.16 -9.56 9.08
C TYR A 217 -4.20 -11.08 8.96
N ASN A 218 -3.06 -11.64 8.62
CA ASN A 218 -2.75 -13.06 8.77
C ASN A 218 -1.23 -13.17 8.88
N ARG A 219 -0.73 -13.79 9.94
CA ARG A 219 0.71 -13.90 10.21
C ARG A 219 1.46 -14.65 9.11
N ALA A 220 0.78 -15.52 8.37
CA ALA A 220 1.33 -16.19 7.20
C ALA A 220 1.84 -15.20 6.13
N HIS A 221 1.22 -14.02 6.04
CA HIS A 221 1.53 -12.96 5.09
C HIS A 221 2.28 -11.76 5.73
N ALA A 222 2.89 -11.98 6.90
CA ALA A 222 3.62 -10.93 7.59
C ALA A 222 4.69 -10.26 6.72
N PRO A 223 5.54 -10.99 6.00
CA PRO A 223 6.62 -10.36 5.22
C PRO A 223 6.14 -9.45 4.10
N SER A 224 5.02 -9.78 3.46
CA SER A 224 4.52 -8.99 2.34
C SER A 224 3.65 -7.81 2.75
N SER A 225 3.04 -7.81 3.99
CA SER A 225 1.89 -6.95 4.23
C SER A 225 1.73 -6.42 5.66
N THR A 226 2.06 -7.14 6.73
CA THR A 226 1.44 -6.86 8.04
C THR A 226 2.16 -5.84 8.93
N LEU A 227 3.12 -5.08 8.43
CA LEU A 227 3.74 -4.02 9.25
C LEU A 227 2.69 -2.99 9.67
N HIS A 228 2.62 -2.73 10.96
CA HIS A 228 1.90 -1.62 11.55
C HIS A 228 2.91 -0.54 11.96
N SER A 229 2.70 0.68 11.52
CA SER A 229 3.56 1.80 11.88
C SER A 229 2.81 3.13 11.87
N SER A 230 3.45 4.19 12.31
CA SER A 230 2.95 5.56 12.34
C SER A 230 3.72 6.46 11.39
N ALA A 231 3.12 7.61 11.02
CA ALA A 231 3.81 8.61 10.22
C ALA A 231 5.09 9.13 10.90
N SER A 232 5.08 9.26 12.24
CA SER A 232 6.26 9.66 13.01
C SER A 232 7.40 8.64 12.89
N GLU A 233 7.12 7.36 13.05
CA GLU A 233 8.15 6.32 13.00
C GLU A 233 8.63 6.05 11.57
N LEU A 234 7.74 6.13 10.57
CA LEU A 234 8.14 6.04 9.17
C LEU A 234 9.03 7.20 8.72
N CYS A 235 8.95 8.38 9.36
CA CYS A 235 9.92 9.44 9.11
C CYS A 235 11.35 9.01 9.50
N SER A 236 11.54 8.19 10.54
CA SER A 236 12.85 7.60 10.86
C SER A 236 13.31 6.65 9.75
N TRP A 237 12.39 5.82 9.22
CA TRP A 237 12.67 4.92 8.10
C TRP A 237 13.13 5.68 6.85
N ILE A 238 12.36 6.70 6.41
CA ILE A 238 12.71 7.45 5.20
C ILE A 238 13.96 8.32 5.39
N LEU A 239 14.23 8.84 6.60
CA LEU A 239 15.48 9.54 6.91
C LEU A 239 16.69 8.61 6.81
N MET A 240 16.60 7.39 7.35
CA MET A 240 17.65 6.38 7.20
C MET A 240 17.90 6.07 5.70
N ASN A 241 16.84 5.96 4.91
CA ASN A 241 16.95 5.74 3.47
C ASN A 241 17.59 6.94 2.74
N LEU A 242 17.17 8.18 3.02
CA LEU A 242 17.77 9.40 2.48
C LEU A 242 19.26 9.51 2.82
N ASN A 243 19.63 9.16 4.05
CA ASN A 243 21.00 9.18 4.56
C ASN A 243 21.81 7.91 4.19
N ARG A 244 21.30 7.12 3.24
CA ARG A 244 22.01 5.93 2.75
C ARG A 244 22.45 4.99 3.87
N GLY A 245 21.50 4.63 4.73
CA GLY A 245 21.65 3.59 5.74
C GLY A 245 22.01 4.06 7.15
N GLU A 246 22.02 5.36 7.41
CA GLU A 246 22.37 5.91 8.72
C GLU A 246 21.27 6.82 9.29
N LEU A 247 21.00 6.71 10.58
CA LEU A 247 20.16 7.62 11.33
C LEU A 247 20.79 7.94 12.68
N GLN A 248 20.99 9.23 12.97
CA GLN A 248 21.52 9.73 14.26
C GLN A 248 22.83 9.02 14.70
N GLY A 249 23.76 8.79 13.74
CA GLY A 249 25.02 8.13 13.99
C GLY A 249 24.96 6.59 14.09
N ARG A 250 23.77 6.00 13.95
CA ARG A 250 23.59 4.54 13.87
C ARG A 250 23.49 4.09 12.43
N ARG A 251 24.38 3.22 12.01
CA ARG A 251 24.35 2.60 10.69
C ARG A 251 23.57 1.30 10.73
N VAL A 252 22.53 1.22 9.93
CA VAL A 252 21.65 0.05 9.78
C VAL A 252 22.01 -0.73 8.52
N LEU A 253 22.36 -0.03 7.44
CA LEU A 253 22.82 -0.58 6.16
C LEU A 253 24.04 0.17 5.68
N GLN A 254 24.89 -0.49 4.88
CA GLN A 254 26.01 0.17 4.24
C GLN A 254 25.54 1.09 3.10
N THR A 255 26.29 2.16 2.86
CA THR A 255 25.94 3.10 1.76
C THR A 255 25.89 2.41 0.39
N THR A 256 26.79 1.46 0.15
CA THR A 256 26.85 0.68 -1.09
C THR A 256 25.63 -0.21 -1.32
N SER A 257 24.89 -0.58 -0.27
CA SER A 257 23.67 -1.38 -0.40
C SER A 257 22.57 -0.63 -1.12
N PHE A 258 22.54 0.69 -1.05
CA PHE A 258 21.57 1.52 -1.79
C PHE A 258 21.83 1.55 -3.30
N GLU A 259 23.04 1.24 -3.75
CA GLU A 259 23.32 1.02 -5.16
C GLU A 259 22.58 -0.23 -5.68
N GLN A 260 22.36 -1.23 -4.83
CA GLN A 260 21.62 -2.42 -5.15
C GLN A 260 20.10 -2.24 -4.92
N LEU A 261 19.71 -1.69 -3.76
CA LEU A 261 18.28 -1.48 -3.43
C LEU A 261 17.56 -0.64 -4.49
N TRP A 262 18.24 0.40 -5.01
CA TRP A 262 17.68 1.37 -5.94
C TRP A 262 18.28 1.26 -7.35
N HIS A 263 18.83 0.10 -7.71
CA HIS A 263 19.21 -0.21 -9.08
C HIS A 263 17.97 -0.60 -9.90
N PRO A 264 17.75 -0.02 -11.09
CA PRO A 264 16.60 -0.36 -11.94
C PRO A 264 16.85 -1.71 -12.63
N TYR A 265 16.43 -2.82 -12.01
CA TYR A 265 16.68 -4.17 -12.53
C TYR A 265 15.81 -4.52 -13.71
N GLN A 266 14.52 -4.20 -13.64
CA GLN A 266 13.53 -4.58 -14.63
C GLN A 266 12.45 -3.51 -14.76
N GLN A 267 12.02 -3.24 -16.00
CA GLN A 267 10.85 -2.40 -16.28
C GLN A 267 9.58 -3.10 -15.81
N THR A 268 8.66 -2.35 -15.20
CA THR A 268 7.45 -2.91 -14.57
C THR A 268 6.36 -3.29 -15.58
N GLY A 269 6.36 -2.65 -16.76
CA GLY A 269 5.42 -3.01 -17.82
C GLY A 269 5.21 -1.90 -18.85
N PRO A 270 4.50 -2.21 -19.93
CA PRO A 270 4.30 -1.28 -21.05
C PRO A 270 3.40 -0.09 -20.67
N SER A 271 2.55 -0.23 -19.64
CA SER A 271 1.69 0.86 -19.15
C SER A 271 2.48 1.94 -18.41
N HIS A 272 3.68 1.61 -17.90
CA HIS A 272 4.56 2.50 -17.17
C HIS A 272 5.99 2.42 -17.74
N PRO A 273 6.23 2.96 -18.96
CA PRO A 273 7.47 2.73 -19.70
C PRO A 273 8.72 3.28 -19.02
N ASP A 274 8.57 4.24 -18.12
CA ASP A 274 9.67 4.87 -17.39
C ASP A 274 9.79 4.38 -15.93
N GLU A 275 9.01 3.35 -15.55
CA GLU A 275 9.05 2.77 -14.22
C GLU A 275 9.82 1.45 -14.22
N PHE A 276 10.69 1.33 -13.24
CA PHE A 276 11.53 0.16 -12.99
C PHE A 276 11.36 -0.33 -11.55
N VAL A 277 11.66 -1.60 -11.33
CA VAL A 277 11.77 -2.17 -9.98
C VAL A 277 13.24 -2.35 -9.60
N GLY A 278 13.56 -1.91 -8.38
CA GLY A 278 14.79 -2.24 -7.66
C GLY A 278 14.61 -3.50 -6.80
N LEU A 279 15.27 -3.57 -5.64
CA LEU A 279 14.98 -4.59 -4.64
C LEU A 279 13.85 -4.07 -3.75
N SER A 280 12.61 -4.45 -4.05
CA SER A 280 11.35 -3.94 -3.49
C SER A 280 10.93 -2.55 -3.97
N TRP A 281 11.84 -1.64 -4.18
CA TRP A 281 11.56 -0.25 -4.50
C TRP A 281 11.19 -0.05 -5.96
N PHE A 282 10.16 0.77 -6.22
CA PHE A 282 9.85 1.28 -7.56
C PHE A 282 10.63 2.56 -7.83
N ILE A 283 11.12 2.70 -9.05
CA ILE A 283 12.02 3.77 -9.48
C ILE A 283 11.46 4.37 -10.75
N ASP A 284 11.12 5.63 -10.71
CA ASP A 284 10.61 6.37 -11.86
C ASP A 284 11.06 7.84 -11.83
N THR A 285 10.41 8.68 -12.62
CA THR A 285 10.67 10.12 -12.70
C THR A 285 9.37 10.88 -12.47
N TYR A 286 9.36 11.79 -11.51
CA TYR A 286 8.27 12.73 -11.27
C TYR A 286 8.76 14.18 -11.43
N ARG A 287 8.11 14.98 -12.26
CA ARG A 287 8.53 16.38 -12.56
C ARG A 287 10.01 16.49 -12.99
N GLY A 288 10.53 15.48 -13.68
CA GLY A 288 11.94 15.42 -14.09
C GLY A 288 12.90 15.05 -12.95
N GLN A 289 12.41 14.72 -11.77
CA GLN A 289 13.19 14.31 -10.62
C GLN A 289 13.14 12.80 -10.42
N ARG A 290 14.27 12.17 -10.14
CA ARG A 290 14.33 10.75 -9.78
C ARG A 290 13.51 10.50 -8.53
N ARG A 291 12.56 9.58 -8.64
CA ARG A 291 11.66 9.20 -7.55
C ARG A 291 11.86 7.72 -7.19
N ILE A 292 12.00 7.46 -5.92
CA ILE A 292 12.03 6.12 -5.32
C ILE A 292 10.75 6.00 -4.49
N ARG A 293 9.96 4.96 -4.70
CA ARG A 293 8.66 4.84 -4.04
C ARG A 293 8.28 3.40 -3.71
N HIS A 294 7.35 3.24 -2.81
CA HIS A 294 6.54 2.05 -2.61
C HIS A 294 5.20 2.44 -2.00
N ASP A 295 4.15 1.84 -2.48
CA ASP A 295 2.80 1.99 -1.96
C ASP A 295 2.28 0.67 -1.37
N GLY A 296 1.17 0.72 -0.66
CA GLY A 296 0.52 -0.43 -0.08
C GLY A 296 -0.98 -0.25 -0.02
N VAL A 297 -1.70 -1.32 -0.37
CA VAL A 297 -3.15 -1.39 -0.33
C VAL A 297 -3.56 -2.74 0.21
N ASP A 298 -4.38 -2.71 1.27
CA ASP A 298 -5.09 -3.87 1.79
C ASP A 298 -6.49 -3.42 2.25
N THR A 299 -7.35 -4.36 2.59
CA THR A 299 -8.71 -4.07 3.02
C THR A 299 -8.76 -2.95 4.07
N GLY A 300 -9.32 -1.79 3.71
CA GLY A 300 -9.52 -0.66 4.61
C GLY A 300 -8.29 0.19 4.93
N PHE A 301 -7.12 -0.11 4.36
CA PHE A 301 -5.90 0.66 4.55
C PHE A 301 -5.18 0.94 3.23
N GLN A 302 -4.64 2.14 3.12
CA GLN A 302 -3.79 2.53 2.02
C GLN A 302 -2.61 3.36 2.53
N SER A 303 -1.42 3.06 2.05
CA SER A 303 -0.17 3.72 2.45
C SER A 303 0.64 4.10 1.21
N ASP A 304 1.40 5.17 1.30
CA ASP A 304 2.30 5.58 0.21
C ASP A 304 3.57 6.22 0.78
N MET A 305 4.68 5.97 0.13
CA MET A 305 6.00 6.46 0.52
C MET A 305 6.79 6.86 -0.73
N VAL A 306 7.23 8.11 -0.78
CA VAL A 306 8.02 8.70 -1.86
C VAL A 306 9.29 9.31 -1.31
N ILE A 307 10.41 9.08 -1.99
CA ILE A 307 11.72 9.66 -1.71
C ILE A 307 12.26 10.30 -2.99
N LEU A 308 12.65 11.56 -2.92
CA LEU A 308 13.41 12.27 -3.95
C LEU A 308 14.84 12.50 -3.43
N PRO A 309 15.75 11.55 -3.65
CA PRO A 309 17.05 11.55 -2.99
C PRO A 309 17.92 12.76 -3.36
N ASP A 310 17.80 13.26 -4.59
CA ASP A 310 18.59 14.39 -5.09
C ASP A 310 18.16 15.74 -4.47
N HIS A 311 16.97 15.78 -3.83
CA HIS A 311 16.41 16.95 -3.17
C HIS A 311 16.37 16.84 -1.65
N SER A 312 16.79 15.70 -1.10
CA SER A 312 16.61 15.40 0.33
C SER A 312 15.16 15.59 0.79
N ILE A 313 14.21 15.19 -0.06
CA ILE A 313 12.77 15.24 0.18
C ILE A 313 12.25 13.82 0.31
N ALA A 314 11.38 13.58 1.30
CA ALA A 314 10.58 12.39 1.35
C ALA A 314 9.22 12.64 2.00
N VAL A 315 8.21 11.87 1.60
CA VAL A 315 6.83 11.98 2.06
C VAL A 315 6.31 10.58 2.35
N VAL A 316 5.56 10.45 3.44
CA VAL A 316 4.71 9.29 3.71
C VAL A 316 3.29 9.77 3.96
N ALA A 317 2.31 9.01 3.46
CA ALA A 317 0.90 9.22 3.76
C ALA A 317 0.26 7.87 4.10
N LEU A 318 -0.56 7.85 5.15
CA LEU A 318 -1.22 6.66 5.67
C LEU A 318 -2.70 6.95 5.83
N ALA A 319 -3.56 6.18 5.19
CA ALA A 319 -5.00 6.27 5.30
C ALA A 319 -5.59 4.98 5.86
N ASN A 320 -6.58 5.10 6.73
CA ASN A 320 -7.39 3.98 7.20
C ASN A 320 -8.72 3.87 6.42
N THR A 321 -8.66 4.11 5.14
CA THR A 321 -9.81 4.10 4.22
C THR A 321 -9.35 3.72 2.82
N ILE A 322 -10.08 2.85 2.14
CA ILE A 322 -9.90 2.51 0.72
C ILE A 322 -11.22 2.71 -0.06
N PRO A 323 -11.13 3.16 -1.35
CA PRO A 323 -9.98 3.83 -1.93
C PRO A 323 -9.74 5.21 -1.32
N ALA A 324 -8.49 5.63 -1.20
CA ALA A 324 -8.10 6.98 -0.84
C ALA A 324 -7.31 7.61 -2.01
N PRO A 325 -7.38 8.93 -2.26
CA PRO A 325 -6.71 9.58 -3.40
C PRO A 325 -5.21 9.76 -3.15
N MET A 326 -4.48 8.66 -2.81
CA MET A 326 -3.10 8.71 -2.34
C MET A 326 -2.16 9.35 -3.35
N ASN A 327 -2.25 9.00 -4.64
CA ASN A 327 -1.42 9.61 -5.68
C ASN A 327 -1.61 11.13 -5.76
N MET A 328 -2.85 11.63 -5.60
CA MET A 328 -3.12 13.06 -5.60
C MET A 328 -2.51 13.75 -4.38
N ILE A 329 -2.63 13.14 -3.20
CA ILE A 329 -2.04 13.63 -1.94
C ILE A 329 -0.51 13.73 -2.09
N MET A 330 0.12 12.63 -2.50
CA MET A 330 1.57 12.55 -2.63
C MET A 330 2.11 13.53 -3.65
N ASN A 331 1.47 13.63 -4.82
CA ASN A 331 1.88 14.55 -5.87
C ASN A 331 1.72 16.02 -5.43
N ALA A 332 0.60 16.38 -4.79
CA ALA A 332 0.40 17.74 -4.29
C ALA A 332 1.46 18.12 -3.24
N ILE A 333 1.77 17.23 -2.30
CA ILE A 333 2.77 17.49 -1.26
C ILE A 333 4.18 17.58 -1.88
N VAL A 334 4.52 16.69 -2.81
CA VAL A 334 5.82 16.74 -3.50
C VAL A 334 5.97 18.02 -4.32
N ASP A 335 4.93 18.46 -5.04
CA ASP A 335 4.93 19.72 -5.78
C ASP A 335 5.20 20.91 -4.84
N LEU A 336 4.51 20.99 -3.69
CA LEU A 336 4.76 22.00 -2.65
C LEU A 336 6.21 22.01 -2.16
N LEU A 337 6.77 20.83 -1.90
CA LEU A 337 8.14 20.70 -1.41
C LEU A 337 9.19 21.08 -2.45
N LEU A 338 8.89 20.89 -3.74
CA LEU A 338 9.69 21.34 -4.86
C LEU A 338 9.50 22.84 -5.18
N GLY A 339 8.57 23.53 -4.51
CA GLY A 339 8.26 24.94 -4.76
C GLY A 339 7.41 25.15 -6.01
N LEU A 340 6.68 24.12 -6.44
CA LEU A 340 5.73 24.17 -7.53
C LEU A 340 4.32 24.42 -7.00
N GLU A 341 3.42 24.86 -7.86
CA GLU A 341 2.01 25.03 -7.50
C GLU A 341 1.33 23.64 -7.43
N PRO A 342 0.75 23.27 -6.29
CA PRO A 342 0.14 21.94 -6.14
C PRO A 342 -1.20 21.87 -6.83
N SER A 343 -1.52 20.72 -7.38
CA SER A 343 -2.90 20.38 -7.77
C SER A 343 -3.64 19.84 -6.53
N ILE A 344 -4.44 20.69 -5.90
CA ILE A 344 -5.26 20.26 -4.75
C ILE A 344 -6.39 19.33 -5.27
N PRO A 345 -6.54 18.12 -4.73
CA PRO A 345 -7.59 17.20 -5.14
C PRO A 345 -8.98 17.79 -4.96
N LYS A 346 -9.82 17.70 -6.01
CA LYS A 346 -11.24 18.02 -5.88
C LYS A 346 -12.01 16.77 -5.47
N PRO A 347 -12.93 16.88 -4.49
CA PRO A 347 -13.70 15.72 -4.05
C PRO A 347 -14.60 15.19 -5.18
N PRO A 348 -14.72 13.85 -5.31
CA PRO A 348 -15.67 13.25 -6.23
C PRO A 348 -17.10 13.73 -5.92
N VAL A 349 -17.84 14.15 -6.93
CA VAL A 349 -19.23 14.63 -6.74
C VAL A 349 -20.11 13.53 -6.16
N LEU A 350 -19.81 12.26 -6.46
CA LEU A 350 -20.53 11.10 -5.95
C LEU A 350 -20.50 11.03 -4.40
N MET A 351 -19.48 11.53 -3.73
CA MET A 351 -19.41 11.59 -2.27
C MET A 351 -20.50 12.48 -1.67
N SER A 352 -20.86 13.58 -2.36
CA SER A 352 -21.94 14.48 -1.93
C SER A 352 -23.35 13.94 -2.24
N MET A 353 -23.45 12.87 -3.06
CA MET A 353 -24.73 12.31 -3.52
C MET A 353 -25.10 10.98 -2.83
N GLY A 354 -24.14 10.29 -2.22
CA GLY A 354 -24.36 8.92 -1.74
C GLY A 354 -25.46 8.81 -0.66
N THR A 355 -25.53 9.76 0.26
CA THR A 355 -26.61 9.81 1.25
C THR A 355 -27.96 10.05 0.57
N ILE A 356 -28.02 10.92 -0.45
CA ILE A 356 -29.22 11.20 -1.21
C ILE A 356 -29.64 9.96 -2.00
N LEU A 357 -28.71 9.32 -2.69
CA LEU A 357 -28.96 8.09 -3.45
C LEU A 357 -29.55 6.98 -2.56
N SER A 358 -29.01 6.83 -1.36
CA SER A 358 -29.47 5.83 -0.40
C SER A 358 -30.84 6.14 0.20
N ALA A 359 -31.11 7.41 0.54
CA ALA A 359 -32.32 7.82 1.24
C ALA A 359 -33.47 8.20 0.31
N HIS A 360 -33.18 8.76 -0.86
CA HIS A 360 -34.19 9.40 -1.72
C HIS A 360 -34.20 8.83 -3.15
N GLY A 361 -33.24 8.01 -3.51
CA GLY A 361 -33.18 7.30 -4.78
C GLY A 361 -32.49 8.07 -5.91
N ILE A 362 -32.53 7.44 -7.11
CA ILE A 362 -31.70 7.86 -8.26
C ILE A 362 -32.11 9.25 -8.78
N GLN A 363 -33.40 9.54 -8.89
CA GLN A 363 -33.86 10.80 -9.49
C GLN A 363 -33.38 12.02 -8.70
N GLU A 364 -33.44 11.98 -7.38
CA GLU A 364 -32.99 13.09 -6.53
C GLU A 364 -31.47 13.23 -6.54
N ALA A 365 -30.73 12.11 -6.67
CA ALA A 365 -29.30 12.13 -6.88
C ALA A 365 -28.92 12.73 -8.24
N VAL A 366 -29.65 12.47 -9.32
CA VAL A 366 -29.46 13.09 -10.65
C VAL A 366 -29.71 14.59 -10.58
N ASP A 367 -30.78 15.01 -9.92
CA ASP A 367 -31.11 16.44 -9.77
C ASP A 367 -30.03 17.17 -8.96
N ARG A 368 -29.52 16.52 -7.91
CA ARG A 368 -28.39 17.05 -7.13
C ARG A 368 -27.11 17.16 -7.95
N TYR A 369 -26.77 16.13 -8.75
CA TYR A 369 -25.63 16.17 -9.66
C TYR A 369 -25.71 17.38 -10.61
N ARG A 370 -26.85 17.56 -11.29
CA ARG A 370 -27.05 18.67 -12.22
C ARG A 370 -26.93 20.01 -11.53
N HIS A 371 -27.53 20.14 -10.34
CA HIS A 371 -27.40 21.35 -9.55
C HIS A 371 -25.94 21.66 -9.18
N LEU A 372 -25.16 20.68 -8.74
CA LEU A 372 -23.74 20.86 -8.42
C LEU A 372 -22.90 21.16 -9.67
N GLN A 373 -23.25 20.60 -10.82
CA GLN A 373 -22.58 20.89 -12.09
C GLN A 373 -22.78 22.36 -12.51
N GLU A 374 -23.95 22.93 -12.21
CA GLU A 374 -24.26 24.35 -12.52
C GLU A 374 -23.67 25.32 -11.49
N THR A 375 -23.61 24.95 -10.21
CA THR A 375 -23.30 25.88 -9.11
C THR A 375 -21.94 25.66 -8.45
N GLY A 376 -21.31 24.52 -8.67
CA GLY A 376 -20.07 24.10 -7.98
C GLY A 376 -19.09 23.35 -8.89
N ALA A 377 -19.09 23.60 -10.21
CA ALA A 377 -18.22 22.89 -11.17
C ALA A 377 -16.71 23.04 -10.89
N ASP A 378 -16.32 24.09 -10.18
CA ASP A 378 -14.94 24.33 -9.74
C ASP A 378 -14.59 23.63 -8.41
N GLN A 379 -15.58 23.17 -7.65
CA GLN A 379 -15.43 22.61 -6.29
C GLN A 379 -15.37 21.09 -6.28
N TYR A 380 -15.92 20.43 -7.29
CA TYR A 380 -16.03 18.97 -7.36
C TYR A 380 -15.36 18.41 -8.61
N ASP A 381 -14.96 17.15 -8.52
CA ASP A 381 -14.61 16.33 -9.67
C ASP A 381 -15.87 15.63 -10.19
N PHE A 382 -16.11 15.77 -11.51
CA PHE A 382 -17.27 15.19 -12.21
C PHE A 382 -16.84 14.05 -13.15
N ASP A 383 -15.61 13.51 -12.99
CA ASP A 383 -15.14 12.41 -13.81
C ASP A 383 -16.03 11.17 -13.61
N PRO A 384 -16.52 10.53 -14.69
CA PRO A 384 -17.30 9.31 -14.60
C PRO A 384 -16.54 8.12 -13.99
N GLU A 385 -15.19 8.11 -13.99
CA GLU A 385 -14.38 7.04 -13.39
C GLU A 385 -14.70 6.80 -11.91
N GLN A 386 -15.09 7.84 -11.15
CA GLN A 386 -15.49 7.71 -9.76
C GLN A 386 -16.63 6.72 -9.52
N PHE A 387 -17.52 6.55 -10.50
CA PHE A 387 -18.62 5.56 -10.42
C PHE A 387 -18.11 4.12 -10.58
N LEU A 388 -17.02 3.96 -11.34
CA LEU A 388 -16.33 2.68 -11.50
C LEU A 388 -15.53 2.32 -10.25
N ASP A 389 -14.72 3.24 -9.75
CA ASP A 389 -13.87 3.01 -8.56
C ASP A 389 -14.71 2.61 -7.34
N ILE A 390 -15.75 3.39 -7.06
CA ILE A 390 -16.68 3.06 -5.96
C ILE A 390 -17.50 1.81 -6.29
N GLY A 391 -17.94 1.65 -7.52
CA GLY A 391 -18.72 0.50 -7.95
C GLY A 391 -17.95 -0.81 -7.83
N TYR A 392 -16.70 -0.86 -8.26
CA TYR A 392 -15.85 -2.05 -8.11
C TYR A 392 -15.52 -2.32 -6.65
N THR A 393 -15.21 -1.28 -5.85
CA THR A 393 -15.02 -1.42 -4.40
C THR A 393 -16.24 -2.05 -3.73
N LEU A 394 -17.46 -1.56 -4.06
CA LEU A 394 -18.72 -2.13 -3.57
C LEU A 394 -18.91 -3.60 -3.99
N LEU A 395 -18.52 -3.93 -5.22
CA LEU A 395 -18.61 -5.30 -5.74
C LEU A 395 -17.68 -6.25 -4.99
N GLU A 396 -16.45 -5.83 -4.69
CA GLU A 396 -15.46 -6.59 -3.95
C GLU A 396 -15.89 -6.85 -2.50
N VAL A 397 -16.40 -5.82 -1.82
CA VAL A 397 -16.90 -5.96 -0.44
C VAL A 397 -18.32 -6.55 -0.37
N ARG A 398 -18.86 -7.08 -1.49
CA ARG A 398 -20.15 -7.76 -1.63
C ARG A 398 -21.37 -6.89 -1.26
N ARG A 399 -21.26 -5.58 -1.36
CA ARG A 399 -22.38 -4.65 -1.20
C ARG A 399 -23.13 -4.46 -2.52
N TYR A 400 -23.79 -5.51 -2.96
CA TYR A 400 -24.37 -5.64 -4.29
C TYR A 400 -25.48 -4.63 -4.59
N ASP A 401 -26.32 -4.30 -3.60
CA ASP A 401 -27.43 -3.34 -3.78
C ASP A 401 -26.90 -1.93 -4.00
N GLU A 402 -25.87 -1.52 -3.24
CA GLU A 402 -25.25 -0.21 -3.40
C GLU A 402 -24.45 -0.14 -4.69
N CYS A 403 -23.72 -1.19 -5.06
CA CYS A 403 -23.05 -1.29 -6.34
C CYS A 403 -24.06 -1.11 -7.49
N PHE A 404 -25.20 -1.76 -7.42
CA PHE A 404 -26.26 -1.65 -8.43
C PHE A 404 -26.78 -0.21 -8.56
N ARG A 405 -27.09 0.45 -7.44
CA ARG A 405 -27.58 1.84 -7.42
C ARG A 405 -26.52 2.82 -7.94
N THR A 406 -25.27 2.64 -7.54
CA THR A 406 -24.15 3.49 -7.99
C THR A 406 -23.96 3.36 -9.50
N ALA A 407 -23.92 2.14 -10.02
CA ALA A 407 -23.77 1.90 -11.45
C ALA A 407 -25.01 2.37 -12.26
N GLN A 408 -26.22 2.22 -11.71
CA GLN A 408 -27.44 2.78 -12.35
C GLN A 408 -27.40 4.32 -12.42
N LEU A 409 -26.99 4.99 -11.33
CA LEU A 409 -26.81 6.43 -11.31
C LEU A 409 -25.77 6.87 -12.34
N GLY A 410 -24.64 6.14 -12.40
CA GLY A 410 -23.61 6.39 -13.39
C GLY A 410 -24.11 6.32 -14.83
N LEU A 411 -24.90 5.29 -15.18
CA LEU A 411 -25.49 5.16 -16.52
C LEU A 411 -26.58 6.21 -16.82
N GLU A 412 -27.32 6.66 -15.81
CA GLU A 412 -28.31 7.74 -15.99
C GLU A 412 -27.61 9.08 -16.31
N LEU A 413 -26.44 9.32 -15.71
CA LEU A 413 -25.64 10.53 -15.93
C LEU A 413 -24.76 10.42 -17.16
N PHE A 414 -24.24 9.23 -17.46
CA PHE A 414 -23.27 8.93 -18.53
C PHE A 414 -23.75 7.72 -19.35
N PRO A 415 -24.80 7.87 -20.17
CA PRO A 415 -25.38 6.74 -20.90
C PRO A 415 -24.44 6.07 -21.91
N ASP A 416 -23.41 6.79 -22.34
CA ASP A 416 -22.41 6.34 -23.32
C ASP A 416 -21.14 5.77 -22.65
N ALA A 417 -21.14 5.47 -21.34
CA ALA A 417 -20.00 4.88 -20.62
C ALA A 417 -20.09 3.33 -20.62
N PRO A 418 -19.42 2.62 -21.55
CA PRO A 418 -19.51 1.16 -21.67
C PRO A 418 -18.96 0.44 -20.45
N GLU A 419 -17.96 1.00 -19.78
CA GLU A 419 -17.32 0.44 -18.60
C GLU A 419 -18.30 0.31 -17.43
N ILE A 420 -19.17 1.30 -17.21
CA ILE A 420 -20.22 1.25 -16.18
C ILE A 420 -21.27 0.19 -16.53
N ALA A 421 -21.59 0.03 -17.82
CA ALA A 421 -22.49 -1.03 -18.27
C ALA A 421 -21.88 -2.42 -18.04
N ASP A 422 -20.56 -2.59 -18.20
CA ASP A 422 -19.85 -3.84 -17.93
C ASP A 422 -19.80 -4.15 -16.43
N LEU A 423 -19.63 -3.16 -15.56
CA LEU A 423 -19.77 -3.34 -14.11
C LEU A 423 -21.11 -3.96 -13.74
N LEU A 424 -22.22 -3.47 -14.31
CA LEU A 424 -23.55 -4.06 -14.08
C LEU A 424 -23.68 -5.51 -14.59
N LYS A 425 -23.00 -5.87 -15.68
CA LYS A 425 -22.98 -7.27 -16.15
C LYS A 425 -22.20 -8.17 -15.19
N GLN A 426 -21.05 -7.71 -14.71
CA GLN A 426 -20.25 -8.44 -13.72
C GLN A 426 -21.04 -8.66 -12.42
N LEU A 427 -21.71 -7.62 -11.93
CA LEU A 427 -22.58 -7.71 -10.76
C LEU A 427 -23.66 -8.81 -10.92
N LYS A 428 -24.40 -8.77 -12.04
CA LYS A 428 -25.42 -9.78 -12.35
C LYS A 428 -24.87 -11.20 -12.39
N SER A 429 -23.62 -11.37 -12.89
CA SER A 429 -22.97 -12.69 -12.95
C SER A 429 -22.57 -13.21 -11.56
N ARG A 430 -22.24 -12.34 -10.61
CA ARG A 430 -21.89 -12.70 -9.23
C ARG A 430 -23.13 -12.99 -8.38
N VAL A 431 -24.16 -12.13 -8.46
CA VAL A 431 -25.44 -12.32 -7.75
C VAL A 431 -26.19 -13.57 -8.23
N GLY A 432 -26.10 -13.93 -9.52
CA GLY A 432 -26.74 -15.15 -10.06
C GLY A 432 -26.02 -16.45 -9.71
N LYS A 433 -24.86 -16.40 -9.04
CA LYS A 433 -24.09 -17.55 -8.55
C LYS A 433 -24.13 -17.70 -7.02
N ALA A 434 -24.69 -16.75 -6.30
CA ALA A 434 -24.92 -16.75 -4.86
C ALA A 434 -26.39 -17.16 -4.55
#